data_56289f16f5960c4d1a4d7d564e485c65
#
_entry.id   56289f16f5960c4d1a4d7d564e485c65
#
_cell.length_a   1.000
_cell.length_b   1.000
_cell.length_c   1.000
_cell.angle_alpha   90.00
_cell.angle_beta   90.00
_cell.angle_gamma   90.00
#
_symmetry.space_group_name_H-M   'P 1'
#
loop_
_entity.id
_entity.type
_entity.pdbx_description
1 polymer ?
#
loop_
_entity_poly.entity_id
_entity_poly.type
_entity_poly.pdbx_seq_one_letter_code
_entity_poly.pdbx_strand_id
1 'polypeptide(L)'
;MSSDINEEVLLSDSLDNFILDNYETSLKHIDSLITKFAESSKKNEYILYRAICNLKLGKFEDSLKDLDVIEKDSNYNKDYNYYLTKGKILYFLGKFEESKTALNKGFELNKEKEYLFKSWIKKVEEELK
;
A
#
# COMPACT_ATOMS: atom_id res chain seq x y z
N MET A 1 31.94 4.68 -1.35
CA MET A 1 30.72 4.51 -0.55
C MET A 1 29.66 3.84 -1.38
N SER A 2 29.14 2.78 -0.90
CA SER A 2 28.16 1.98 -1.64
C SER A 2 26.76 2.57 -1.56
N SER A 3 26.03 2.63 -2.68
CA SER A 3 24.64 3.04 -2.68
C SER A 3 23.76 1.98 -2.01
N ASP A 4 24.22 0.73 -1.92
CA ASP A 4 23.49 -0.34 -1.26
C ASP A 4 23.22 -0.06 0.20
N ILE A 5 24.24 0.50 0.90
CA ILE A 5 24.08 0.89 2.29
C ILE A 5 22.98 1.92 2.44
N ASN A 6 22.89 2.84 1.50
CA ASN A 6 21.89 3.89 1.53
C ASN A 6 20.47 3.31 1.30
N GLU A 7 20.34 2.33 0.43
CA GLU A 7 19.02 1.71 0.19
C GLU A 7 18.49 1.05 1.46
N GLU A 8 19.32 0.22 2.11
CA GLU A 8 18.91 -0.47 3.33
C GLU A 8 18.60 0.50 4.47
N VAL A 9 19.44 1.53 4.63
CA VAL A 9 19.26 2.53 5.68
C VAL A 9 17.98 3.34 5.43
N LEU A 10 17.74 3.79 4.20
CA LEU A 10 16.53 4.53 3.87
C LEU A 10 15.28 3.71 4.11
N LEU A 11 15.32 2.43 3.75
CA LEU A 11 14.19 1.54 3.98
C LEU A 11 13.94 1.36 5.48
N SER A 12 15.01 1.09 6.24
CA SER A 12 14.90 0.91 7.68
C SER A 12 14.34 2.16 8.35
N ASP A 13 14.85 3.35 7.99
CA ASP A 13 14.39 4.61 8.56
C ASP A 13 12.93 4.88 8.20
N SER A 14 12.56 4.53 6.97
CA SER A 14 11.18 4.69 6.51
C SER A 14 10.22 3.83 7.34
N LEU A 15 10.58 2.56 7.53
CA LEU A 15 9.75 1.62 8.29
C LEU A 15 9.67 2.01 9.78
N ASP A 16 10.78 2.46 10.35
CA ASP A 16 10.80 2.92 11.74
C ASP A 16 9.88 4.11 11.95
N ASN A 17 9.92 5.07 11.02
CA ASN A 17 9.03 6.23 11.08
C ASN A 17 7.57 5.84 10.88
N PHE A 18 7.32 4.86 10.03
CA PHE A 18 5.96 4.35 9.84
C PHE A 18 5.42 3.74 11.14
N ILE A 19 6.22 2.95 11.83
CA ILE A 19 5.84 2.32 13.09
C ILE A 19 5.52 3.38 14.15
N LEU A 20 6.25 4.50 14.12
CA LEU A 20 6.05 5.60 15.06
C LEU A 20 4.97 6.59 14.61
N ASP A 21 4.22 6.26 13.58
CA ASP A 21 3.16 7.09 12.99
C ASP A 21 3.67 8.41 12.39
N ASN A 22 4.96 8.48 12.09
CA ASN A 22 5.58 9.62 11.41
C ASN A 22 5.48 9.43 9.90
N TYR A 23 4.24 9.46 9.39
CA TYR A 23 3.97 9.09 8.00
C TYR A 23 4.59 10.05 6.98
N GLU A 24 4.64 11.34 7.30
CA GLU A 24 5.24 12.31 6.38
C GLU A 24 6.74 12.11 6.24
N THR A 25 7.44 11.82 7.34
CA THR A 25 8.87 11.52 7.31
C THR A 25 9.13 10.20 6.61
N SER A 26 8.32 9.19 6.91
CA SER A 26 8.39 7.91 6.22
C SER A 26 8.23 8.09 4.72
N LEU A 27 7.25 8.89 4.30
CA LEU A 27 6.98 9.17 2.89
C LEU A 27 8.18 9.83 2.20
N LYS A 28 8.85 10.77 2.85
CA LYS A 28 10.06 11.40 2.29
C LYS A 28 11.15 10.37 2.02
N HIS A 29 11.36 9.44 2.96
CA HIS A 29 12.36 8.40 2.77
C HIS A 29 11.97 7.44 1.65
N ILE A 30 10.68 7.09 1.55
CA ILE A 30 10.18 6.23 0.48
C ILE A 30 10.35 6.90 -0.88
N ASP A 31 10.04 8.20 -0.97
CA ASP A 31 10.23 8.95 -2.22
C ASP A 31 11.71 8.93 -2.63
N SER A 32 12.62 9.08 -1.67
CA SER A 32 14.05 9.00 -1.94
C SER A 32 14.44 7.60 -2.43
N LEU A 33 13.86 6.55 -1.83
CA LEU A 33 14.10 5.16 -2.26
C LEU A 33 13.68 4.97 -3.72
N ILE A 34 12.50 5.41 -4.07
CA ILE A 34 11.95 5.23 -5.42
C ILE A 34 12.78 6.00 -6.45
N THR A 35 13.21 7.21 -6.10
CA THR A 35 13.98 8.06 -7.01
C THR A 35 15.41 7.58 -7.16
N LYS A 36 16.10 7.31 -6.04
CA LYS A 36 17.53 6.96 -6.06
C LYS A 36 17.77 5.53 -6.49
N PHE A 37 16.82 4.64 -6.22
CA PHE A 37 16.96 3.21 -6.51
C PHE A 37 15.88 2.74 -7.47
N ALA A 38 15.70 3.52 -8.55
CA ALA A 38 14.65 3.28 -9.55
C ALA A 38 14.78 1.91 -10.22
N GLU A 39 15.98 1.33 -10.22
CA GLU A 39 16.23 0.02 -10.83
C GLU A 39 16.20 -1.11 -9.80
N SER A 40 15.88 -0.82 -8.56
CA SER A 40 15.81 -1.85 -7.52
C SER A 40 14.72 -2.87 -7.80
N SER A 41 15.00 -4.13 -7.53
CA SER A 41 14.01 -5.20 -7.64
C SER A 41 12.87 -5.01 -6.63
N LYS A 42 13.06 -4.17 -5.61
CA LYS A 42 12.07 -3.89 -4.59
C LYS A 42 11.23 -2.64 -4.89
N LYS A 43 11.38 -2.06 -6.07
CA LYS A 43 10.71 -0.81 -6.42
C LYS A 43 9.20 -0.86 -6.20
N ASN A 44 8.56 -1.94 -6.62
CA ASN A 44 7.11 -2.06 -6.46
C ASN A 44 6.69 -2.18 -5.01
N GLU A 45 7.53 -2.81 -4.16
CA GLU A 45 7.30 -2.82 -2.72
C GLU A 45 7.36 -1.42 -2.15
N TYR A 46 8.32 -0.62 -2.59
CA TYR A 46 8.44 0.77 -2.14
C TYR A 46 7.23 1.60 -2.56
N ILE A 47 6.75 1.37 -3.78
CA ILE A 47 5.56 2.06 -4.27
C ILE A 47 4.32 1.67 -3.45
N LEU A 48 4.21 0.39 -3.06
CA LEU A 48 3.12 -0.04 -2.19
C LEU A 48 3.23 0.63 -0.81
N TYR A 49 4.43 0.73 -0.25
CA TYR A 49 4.64 1.43 1.02
C TYR A 49 4.23 2.90 0.90
N ARG A 50 4.53 3.53 -0.23
CA ARG A 50 4.11 4.91 -0.47
C ARG A 50 2.60 5.04 -0.50
N ALA A 51 1.93 4.10 -1.16
CA ALA A 51 0.47 4.07 -1.18
C ALA A 51 -0.10 3.96 0.23
N ILE A 52 0.50 3.12 1.08
CA ILE A 52 0.05 2.94 2.45
C ILE A 52 0.27 4.23 3.26
N CYS A 53 1.40 4.89 3.09
CA CYS A 53 1.66 6.16 3.77
C CYS A 53 0.67 7.25 3.34
N ASN A 54 0.40 7.34 2.04
CA ASN A 54 -0.57 8.29 1.52
C ASN A 54 -1.97 8.00 2.04
N LEU A 55 -2.33 6.72 2.16
CA LEU A 55 -3.60 6.32 2.75
C LEU A 55 -3.70 6.82 4.20
N LYS A 56 -2.65 6.63 4.99
CA LYS A 56 -2.62 7.09 6.38
C LYS A 56 -2.72 8.60 6.49
N LEU A 57 -2.20 9.32 5.51
CA LEU A 57 -2.25 10.78 5.46
C LEU A 57 -3.54 11.32 4.84
N GLY A 58 -4.45 10.45 4.44
CA GLY A 58 -5.71 10.85 3.82
C GLY A 58 -5.59 11.26 2.36
N LYS A 59 -4.45 10.97 1.72
CA LYS A 59 -4.20 11.29 0.31
C LYS A 59 -4.62 10.12 -0.56
N PHE A 60 -5.93 9.87 -0.61
CA PHE A 60 -6.47 8.65 -1.20
C PHE A 60 -6.24 8.54 -2.72
N GLU A 61 -6.33 9.67 -3.42
CA GLU A 61 -6.12 9.65 -4.87
C GLU A 61 -4.66 9.40 -5.24
N ASP A 62 -3.72 9.97 -4.46
CA ASP A 62 -2.31 9.69 -4.64
C ASP A 62 -2.00 8.21 -4.37
N SER A 63 -2.62 7.65 -3.33
CA SER A 63 -2.50 6.23 -3.03
C SER A 63 -2.97 5.36 -4.21
N LEU A 64 -4.12 5.71 -4.78
CA LEU A 64 -4.67 4.93 -5.88
C LEU A 64 -3.77 4.98 -7.11
N LYS A 65 -3.17 6.15 -7.39
CA LYS A 65 -2.21 6.29 -8.49
C LYS A 65 -1.02 5.36 -8.32
N ASP A 66 -0.51 5.24 -7.10
CA ASP A 66 0.61 4.33 -6.82
C ASP A 66 0.20 2.87 -7.06
N LEU A 67 -0.99 2.49 -6.65
CA LEU A 67 -1.48 1.13 -6.91
C LEU A 67 -1.66 0.86 -8.39
N ASP A 68 -2.09 1.87 -9.16
CA ASP A 68 -2.23 1.73 -10.60
C ASP A 68 -0.88 1.47 -11.27
N VAL A 69 0.19 2.12 -10.80
CA VAL A 69 1.53 1.88 -11.31
C VAL A 69 1.95 0.43 -11.08
N ILE A 70 1.73 -0.08 -9.86
CA ILE A 70 2.04 -1.46 -9.51
C ILE A 70 1.23 -2.45 -10.35
N GLU A 71 -0.06 -2.15 -10.55
CA GLU A 71 -0.96 -3.05 -11.25
C GLU A 71 -0.56 -3.24 -12.71
N LYS A 72 0.06 -2.24 -13.31
CA LYS A 72 0.51 -2.31 -14.71
C LYS A 72 1.76 -3.17 -14.86
N ASP A 73 2.48 -3.45 -13.79
CA ASP A 73 3.66 -4.29 -13.84
C ASP A 73 3.25 -5.75 -13.68
N SER A 74 3.26 -6.49 -14.79
CA SER A 74 2.86 -7.89 -14.80
C SER A 74 3.79 -8.78 -13.99
N ASN A 75 5.00 -8.31 -13.68
CA ASN A 75 5.96 -9.07 -12.88
C ASN A 75 5.71 -8.94 -11.38
N TYR A 76 4.88 -7.97 -10.97
CA TYR A 76 4.58 -7.80 -9.56
C TYR A 76 3.50 -8.80 -9.13
N ASN A 77 3.82 -9.61 -8.14
CA ASN A 77 2.88 -10.58 -7.59
C ASN A 77 2.04 -9.90 -6.50
N LYS A 78 0.82 -9.56 -6.85
CA LYS A 78 -0.09 -8.87 -5.93
C LYS A 78 -0.52 -9.82 -4.81
N ASP A 79 -0.19 -9.44 -3.57
CA ASP A 79 -0.53 -10.23 -2.41
C ASP A 79 -1.74 -9.64 -1.67
N TYR A 80 -2.07 -10.23 -0.50
CA TYR A 80 -3.20 -9.77 0.30
C TYR A 80 -3.05 -8.31 0.71
N ASN A 81 -1.83 -7.85 0.95
CA ASN A 81 -1.56 -6.47 1.37
C ASN A 81 -1.94 -5.46 0.29
N TYR A 82 -1.62 -5.79 -0.96
CA TYR A 82 -2.03 -4.97 -2.09
C TYR A 82 -3.55 -4.80 -2.12
N TYR A 83 -4.27 -5.91 -2.02
CA TYR A 83 -5.73 -5.90 -2.10
C TYR A 83 -6.38 -5.25 -0.87
N LEU A 84 -5.82 -5.45 0.31
CA LEU A 84 -6.31 -4.80 1.51
C LEU A 84 -6.16 -3.28 1.38
N THR A 85 -4.99 -2.82 0.94
CA THR A 85 -4.72 -1.40 0.73
C THR A 85 -5.67 -0.83 -0.32
N LYS A 86 -5.84 -1.53 -1.43
CA LYS A 86 -6.74 -1.11 -2.50
C LYS A 86 -8.19 -1.00 -1.99
N GLY A 87 -8.63 -1.99 -1.24
CA GLY A 87 -9.97 -1.98 -0.68
C GLY A 87 -10.23 -0.79 0.23
N LYS A 88 -9.27 -0.48 1.10
CA LYS A 88 -9.36 0.65 2.00
C LYS A 88 -9.43 1.98 1.23
N ILE A 89 -8.56 2.15 0.26
CA ILE A 89 -8.52 3.37 -0.56
C ILE A 89 -9.86 3.56 -1.28
N LEU A 90 -10.35 2.52 -1.90
CA LEU A 90 -11.61 2.59 -2.64
C LEU A 90 -12.81 2.88 -1.72
N TYR A 91 -12.76 2.34 -0.51
CA TYR A 91 -13.78 2.66 0.50
C TYR A 91 -13.82 4.17 0.79
N PHE A 92 -12.65 4.76 1.06
CA PHE A 92 -12.58 6.18 1.37
C PHE A 92 -12.93 7.07 0.17
N LEU A 93 -12.78 6.55 -1.04
CA LEU A 93 -13.18 7.27 -2.26
C LEU A 93 -14.66 7.06 -2.62
N GLY A 94 -15.38 6.30 -1.80
CA GLY A 94 -16.80 6.04 -2.04
C GLY A 94 -17.08 5.00 -3.10
N LYS A 95 -16.07 4.27 -3.54
CA LYS A 95 -16.21 3.23 -4.59
C LYS A 95 -16.41 1.87 -3.92
N PHE A 96 -17.60 1.70 -3.34
CA PHE A 96 -17.87 0.57 -2.45
C PHE A 96 -17.90 -0.79 -3.14
N GLU A 97 -18.47 -0.88 -4.35
CA GLU A 97 -18.49 -2.17 -5.07
C GLU A 97 -17.08 -2.62 -5.43
N GLU A 98 -16.26 -1.70 -5.93
CA GLU A 98 -14.87 -2.00 -6.26
C GLU A 98 -14.07 -2.35 -5.01
N SER A 99 -14.34 -1.64 -3.91
CA SER A 99 -13.70 -1.92 -2.62
C SER A 99 -14.00 -3.35 -2.17
N LYS A 100 -15.27 -3.74 -2.23
CA LYS A 100 -15.69 -5.09 -1.83
C LYS A 100 -14.98 -6.16 -2.67
N THR A 101 -14.89 -5.95 -3.97
CA THR A 101 -14.22 -6.87 -4.87
C THR A 101 -12.75 -7.04 -4.48
N ALA A 102 -12.05 -5.93 -4.21
CA ALA A 102 -10.64 -5.98 -3.82
C ALA A 102 -10.45 -6.68 -2.48
N LEU A 103 -11.31 -6.37 -1.50
CA LEU A 103 -11.21 -6.98 -0.17
C LEU A 103 -11.45 -8.49 -0.22
N ASN A 104 -12.45 -8.92 -0.98
CA ASN A 104 -12.73 -10.35 -1.13
C ASN A 104 -11.57 -11.07 -1.80
N LYS A 105 -10.95 -10.43 -2.79
CA LYS A 105 -9.79 -11.00 -3.48
C LYS A 105 -8.62 -11.20 -2.52
N GLY A 106 -8.34 -10.18 -1.71
CA GLY A 106 -7.26 -10.27 -0.72
C GLY A 106 -7.52 -11.35 0.33
N PHE A 107 -8.75 -11.44 0.78
CA PHE A 107 -9.14 -12.46 1.76
C PHE A 107 -8.94 -13.87 1.18
N GLU A 108 -9.35 -14.08 -0.07
CA GLU A 108 -9.16 -15.38 -0.72
C GLU A 108 -7.68 -15.77 -0.84
N LEU A 109 -6.81 -14.79 -1.03
CA LEU A 109 -5.38 -15.04 -1.15
C LEU A 109 -4.74 -15.41 0.17
N ASN A 110 -5.31 -14.97 1.29
CA ASN A 110 -4.75 -15.30 2.61
C ASN A 110 -5.86 -15.33 3.65
N LYS A 111 -6.52 -16.48 3.75
CA LYS A 111 -7.64 -16.66 4.67
C LYS A 111 -7.23 -16.61 6.14
N GLU A 112 -5.96 -16.84 6.43
CA GLU A 112 -5.44 -16.73 7.79
C GLU A 112 -5.48 -15.29 8.29
N LYS A 113 -5.57 -14.32 7.39
CA LYS A 113 -5.66 -12.90 7.72
C LYS A 113 -7.10 -12.40 7.71
N GLU A 114 -8.06 -13.30 7.90
CA GLU A 114 -9.48 -12.95 7.91
C GLU A 114 -9.79 -11.73 8.77
N TYR A 115 -9.13 -11.62 9.92
CA TYR A 115 -9.37 -10.53 10.85
C TYR A 115 -9.04 -9.15 10.25
N LEU A 116 -8.14 -9.09 9.28
CA LEU A 116 -7.80 -7.82 8.62
C LEU A 116 -8.88 -7.39 7.63
N PHE A 117 -9.56 -8.35 7.02
CA PHE A 117 -10.52 -8.07 5.95
C PHE A 117 -11.95 -7.96 6.44
N LYS A 118 -12.30 -8.75 7.43
CA LYS A 118 -13.71 -8.91 7.84
C LYS A 118 -14.35 -7.60 8.28
N SER A 119 -13.64 -6.80 9.05
CA SER A 119 -14.19 -5.53 9.52
C SER A 119 -14.37 -4.54 8.36
N TRP A 120 -13.46 -4.55 7.40
CA TRP A 120 -13.57 -3.67 6.24
C TRP A 120 -14.67 -4.11 5.29
N ILE A 121 -14.80 -5.42 5.07
CA ILE A 121 -15.89 -5.97 4.25
C ILE A 121 -17.24 -5.58 4.86
N LYS A 122 -17.35 -5.70 6.18
CA LYS A 122 -18.58 -5.32 6.88
C LYS A 122 -18.91 -3.83 6.68
N LYS A 123 -17.90 -2.96 6.82
CA LYS A 123 -18.09 -1.53 6.60
C LYS A 123 -18.58 -1.22 5.19
N VAL A 124 -17.99 -1.88 4.20
CA VAL A 124 -18.38 -1.69 2.80
C VAL A 124 -19.81 -2.17 2.58
N GLU A 125 -20.15 -3.33 3.11
CA GLU A 125 -21.49 -3.90 2.94
C GLU A 125 -22.56 -3.00 3.57
N GLU A 126 -22.25 -2.35 4.68
CA GLU A 126 -23.19 -1.41 5.27
C GLU A 126 -23.44 -0.19 4.39
N GLU A 127 -22.42 0.26 3.67
CA GLU A 127 -22.59 1.38 2.73
C GLU A 127 -23.38 0.98 1.49
N LEU A 128 -23.42 -0.30 1.16
CA LEU A 128 -24.13 -0.83 -0.01
C LEU A 128 -25.59 -1.16 0.26
N LYS A 129 -26.05 -1.03 1.50
CA LYS A 129 -27.45 -1.30 1.84
C LYS A 129 -28.42 -0.25 1.30
#